data_fd860ded234a86d92a474a2e657bc1bf
#
_entry.id   fd860ded234a86d92a474a2e657bc1bf
#
_cell.length_a   1.000
_cell.length_b   1.000
_cell.length_c   1.000
_cell.angle_alpha   90.00
_cell.angle_beta   90.00
_cell.angle_gamma   90.00
#
_symmetry.space_group_name_H-M   'P 1'
#
loop_
_entity.id
_entity.type
_entity.pdbx_description
1 polymer ?
#
loop_
_entity_poly.entity_id
_entity_poly.type
_entity_poly.pdbx_seq_one_letter_code
_entity_poly.pdbx_strand_id
1 'polypeptide(L)'
;MSKSSRVSRGIPYIESFRSWQFHKTYLRNDSTWLFATFSGLIAIHLSLTWQADDGSLLGSAFVYWVAVFSMVWTKKGTIKLNSSVVGMFSGAFLLSLTLVKSAHIQGYDPFLRLLPLASMLGISLIAVGFSGIKQFRKEVAILLFLVPPPSLLERLIDTSPVTAKFSTALLWYTGFDVVREGNFIFIPNGGVEVYSGCSGIDSMLHLLGLSVV
;
A
#
# COMPACT_ATOMS: atom_id res chain seq x y z
N MET A 1 -18.24 -15.31 -79.81
CA MET A 1 -17.16 -15.10 -78.81
C MET A 1 -17.83 -14.86 -77.45
N SER A 2 -17.93 -15.92 -76.65
CA SER A 2 -18.58 -15.95 -75.34
C SER A 2 -17.51 -15.85 -74.25
N LYS A 3 -17.55 -14.81 -73.42
CA LYS A 3 -16.67 -14.66 -72.26
C LYS A 3 -17.41 -15.15 -71.01
N SER A 4 -17.03 -16.34 -70.57
CA SER A 4 -17.45 -16.96 -69.31
C SER A 4 -16.84 -16.19 -68.13
N SER A 5 -17.69 -15.56 -67.30
CA SER A 5 -17.30 -15.01 -65.99
C SER A 5 -17.36 -16.09 -64.92
N ARG A 6 -16.18 -16.52 -64.42
CA ARG A 6 -16.10 -17.37 -63.23
C ARG A 6 -16.31 -16.50 -61.96
N VAL A 7 -17.41 -16.74 -61.30
CA VAL A 7 -17.65 -16.25 -59.95
C VAL A 7 -16.84 -17.13 -59.00
N SER A 8 -15.80 -16.55 -58.44
CA SER A 8 -15.04 -17.14 -57.30
C SER A 8 -15.87 -17.01 -56.05
N ARG A 9 -16.45 -18.12 -55.54
CA ARG A 9 -17.02 -18.22 -54.20
C ARG A 9 -15.87 -18.28 -53.21
N GLY A 10 -15.59 -17.13 -52.55
CA GLY A 10 -14.65 -17.07 -51.42
C GLY A 10 -15.22 -17.85 -50.23
N ILE A 11 -14.37 -18.73 -49.69
CA ILE A 11 -14.65 -19.63 -48.57
C ILE A 11 -14.72 -18.84 -47.26
N PRO A 12 -15.74 -19.00 -46.42
CA PRO A 12 -15.93 -18.22 -45.19
C PRO A 12 -15.06 -18.75 -44.04
N TYR A 13 -13.84 -19.24 -44.32
CA TYR A 13 -12.97 -19.84 -43.29
C TYR A 13 -11.92 -18.90 -42.70
N ILE A 14 -11.86 -17.64 -43.15
CA ILE A 14 -10.80 -16.69 -42.75
C ILE A 14 -11.22 -15.80 -41.57
N GLU A 15 -12.51 -15.67 -41.29
CA GLU A 15 -12.96 -14.80 -40.19
C GLU A 15 -12.85 -15.45 -38.80
N SER A 16 -12.86 -16.77 -38.69
CA SER A 16 -12.73 -17.43 -37.38
C SER A 16 -11.31 -17.40 -36.81
N PHE A 17 -10.29 -17.22 -37.66
CA PHE A 17 -8.89 -17.13 -37.21
C PHE A 17 -8.53 -15.74 -36.64
N ARG A 18 -9.27 -14.71 -37.01
CA ARG A 18 -9.03 -13.34 -36.54
C ARG A 18 -9.51 -13.12 -35.10
N SER A 19 -10.55 -13.82 -34.69
CA SER A 19 -11.07 -13.75 -33.31
C SER A 19 -10.15 -14.41 -32.28
N TRP A 20 -9.42 -15.47 -32.70
CA TRP A 20 -8.45 -16.16 -31.83
C TRP A 20 -7.17 -15.34 -31.58
N GLN A 21 -6.79 -14.49 -32.52
CA GLN A 21 -5.62 -13.61 -32.32
C GLN A 21 -5.92 -12.46 -31.36
N PHE A 22 -7.15 -11.95 -31.29
CA PHE A 22 -7.52 -10.91 -30.33
C PHE A 22 -7.47 -11.43 -28.87
N HIS A 23 -7.84 -12.68 -28.62
CA HIS A 23 -7.78 -13.25 -27.27
C HIS A 23 -6.34 -13.51 -26.81
N LYS A 24 -5.43 -13.86 -27.72
CA LYS A 24 -4.02 -14.10 -27.39
C LYS A 24 -3.23 -12.81 -27.16
N THR A 25 -3.65 -11.71 -27.75
CA THR A 25 -3.00 -10.39 -27.60
C THR A 25 -3.34 -9.72 -26.28
N TYR A 26 -4.53 -10.02 -25.71
CA TYR A 26 -4.96 -9.43 -24.43
C TYR A 26 -4.25 -10.08 -23.22
N LEU A 27 -3.88 -11.34 -23.29
CA LEU A 27 -3.14 -12.07 -22.24
C LEU A 27 -1.61 -11.89 -22.32
N ARG A 28 -1.10 -11.25 -23.38
CA ARG A 28 0.32 -10.98 -23.59
C ARG A 28 0.67 -9.51 -23.37
N ASN A 29 -0.08 -8.81 -22.53
CA ASN A 29 0.38 -7.52 -22.02
C ASN A 29 1.31 -7.81 -20.85
N ASP A 30 2.63 -7.62 -21.05
CA ASP A 30 3.68 -7.95 -20.08
C ASP A 30 3.48 -7.31 -18.69
N SER A 31 2.57 -6.35 -18.56
CA SER A 31 2.20 -5.72 -17.29
C SER A 31 1.00 -6.37 -16.57
N THR A 32 0.22 -7.24 -17.23
CA THR A 32 -1.03 -7.77 -16.61
C THR A 32 -0.74 -8.68 -15.43
N TRP A 33 0.28 -9.53 -15.52
CA TRP A 33 0.70 -10.41 -14.43
C TRP A 33 1.15 -9.60 -13.20
N LEU A 34 1.84 -8.47 -13.45
CA LEU A 34 2.32 -7.58 -12.38
C LEU A 34 1.14 -6.99 -11.58
N PHE A 35 0.09 -6.52 -12.26
CA PHE A 35 -1.11 -6.02 -11.58
C PHE A 35 -1.87 -7.13 -10.86
N ALA A 36 -1.93 -8.33 -11.43
CA ALA A 36 -2.59 -9.47 -10.79
C ALA A 36 -1.87 -9.88 -9.50
N THR A 37 -0.55 -10.05 -9.53
CA THR A 37 0.24 -10.38 -8.34
C THR A 37 0.21 -9.26 -7.31
N PHE A 38 0.28 -8.01 -7.75
CA PHE A 38 0.18 -6.84 -6.87
C PHE A 38 -1.17 -6.79 -6.14
N SER A 39 -2.28 -6.96 -6.87
CA SER A 39 -3.62 -7.01 -6.26
C SER A 39 -3.78 -8.18 -5.29
N GLY A 40 -3.18 -9.35 -5.61
CA GLY A 40 -3.17 -10.50 -4.70
C GLY A 40 -2.45 -10.20 -3.39
N LEU A 41 -1.29 -9.55 -3.44
CA LEU A 41 -0.54 -9.18 -2.24
C LEU A 41 -1.27 -8.10 -1.41
N ILE A 42 -1.94 -7.14 -2.05
CA ILE A 42 -2.81 -6.19 -1.38
C ILE A 42 -3.92 -6.93 -0.62
N ALA A 43 -4.60 -7.86 -1.27
CA ALA A 43 -5.68 -8.64 -0.66
C ALA A 43 -5.20 -9.45 0.54
N ILE A 44 -4.04 -10.12 0.43
CA ILE A 44 -3.43 -10.86 1.54
C ILE A 44 -3.12 -9.92 2.71
N HIS A 45 -2.46 -8.78 2.46
CA HIS A 45 -2.13 -7.81 3.50
C HIS A 45 -3.37 -7.28 4.22
N LEU A 46 -4.38 -6.83 3.47
CA LEU A 46 -5.61 -6.30 4.06
C LEU A 46 -6.38 -7.38 4.84
N SER A 47 -6.40 -8.62 4.35
CA SER A 47 -7.01 -9.75 5.06
C SER A 47 -6.31 -10.04 6.39
N LEU A 48 -4.98 -10.06 6.41
CA LEU A 48 -4.20 -10.28 7.63
C LEU A 48 -4.38 -9.13 8.63
N THR A 49 -4.38 -7.89 8.15
CA THR A 49 -4.61 -6.72 9.00
C THR A 49 -6.02 -6.72 9.60
N TRP A 50 -7.01 -7.15 8.82
CA TRP A 50 -8.36 -7.35 9.32
C TRP A 50 -8.42 -8.40 10.44
N GLN A 51 -7.73 -9.54 10.26
CA GLN A 51 -7.67 -10.60 11.27
C GLN A 51 -6.91 -10.18 12.54
N ALA A 52 -5.99 -9.23 12.43
CA ALA A 52 -5.25 -8.68 13.56
C ALA A 52 -6.07 -7.72 14.43
N ASP A 53 -7.30 -7.40 14.03
CA ASP A 53 -8.23 -6.48 14.72
C ASP A 53 -7.63 -5.07 14.99
N ASP A 54 -6.69 -4.64 14.16
CA ASP A 54 -6.11 -3.29 14.21
C ASP A 54 -6.78 -2.38 13.18
N GLY A 55 -7.92 -1.78 13.56
CA GLY A 55 -8.70 -0.90 12.68
C GLY A 55 -7.93 0.33 12.22
N SER A 56 -6.99 0.84 13.03
CA SER A 56 -6.19 2.01 12.66
C SER A 56 -5.18 1.68 11.57
N LEU A 57 -4.51 0.52 11.71
CA LEU A 57 -3.59 0.02 10.68
C LEU A 57 -4.33 -0.35 9.41
N LEU A 58 -5.53 -0.95 9.51
CA LEU A 58 -6.33 -1.32 8.36
C LEU A 58 -6.73 -0.09 7.53
N GLY A 59 -7.23 0.96 8.19
CA GLY A 59 -7.64 2.20 7.54
C GLY A 59 -6.48 2.88 6.83
N SER A 60 -5.35 3.05 7.53
CA SER A 60 -4.15 3.65 6.95
C SER A 60 -3.60 2.79 5.80
N ALA A 61 -3.46 1.48 5.99
CA ALA A 61 -2.98 0.56 4.96
C ALA A 61 -3.84 0.61 3.69
N PHE A 62 -5.15 0.68 3.83
CA PHE A 62 -6.06 0.79 2.69
C PHE A 62 -5.80 2.06 1.87
N VAL A 63 -5.68 3.22 2.54
CA VAL A 63 -5.41 4.50 1.87
C VAL A 63 -4.06 4.47 1.16
N TYR A 64 -3.02 3.96 1.81
CA TYR A 64 -1.69 3.82 1.22
C TYR A 64 -1.69 2.90 0.00
N TRP A 65 -2.40 1.77 0.05
CA TRP A 65 -2.51 0.87 -1.08
C TRP A 65 -3.26 1.48 -2.26
N VAL A 66 -4.33 2.25 -2.01
CA VAL A 66 -5.05 2.98 -3.06
C VAL A 66 -4.12 4.01 -3.72
N ALA A 67 -3.35 4.77 -2.94
CA ALA A 67 -2.38 5.72 -3.46
C ALA A 67 -1.31 5.04 -4.33
N VAL A 68 -0.66 4.00 -3.81
CA VAL A 68 0.39 3.26 -4.52
C VAL A 68 -0.17 2.58 -5.79
N PHE A 69 -1.34 1.96 -5.70
CA PHE A 69 -1.98 1.32 -6.86
C PHE A 69 -2.28 2.36 -7.95
N SER A 70 -2.82 3.52 -7.59
CA SER A 70 -3.07 4.63 -8.52
C SER A 70 -1.79 5.10 -9.21
N MET A 71 -0.68 5.25 -8.45
CA MET A 71 0.61 5.66 -9.01
C MET A 71 1.20 4.61 -9.97
N VAL A 72 1.14 3.33 -9.60
CA VAL A 72 1.60 2.24 -10.49
C VAL A 72 0.70 2.14 -11.73
N TRP A 73 -0.61 2.34 -11.57
CA TRP A 73 -1.55 2.34 -12.70
C TRP A 73 -1.26 3.45 -13.71
N THR A 74 -1.00 4.68 -13.26
CA THR A 74 -0.66 5.81 -14.14
C THR A 74 0.66 5.59 -14.89
N LYS A 75 1.58 4.81 -14.31
CA LYS A 75 2.86 4.45 -14.94
C LYS A 75 2.80 3.23 -15.85
N LYS A 76 1.65 2.55 -15.99
CA LYS A 76 1.51 1.28 -16.71
C LYS A 76 2.17 1.26 -18.10
N GLY A 77 2.08 2.36 -18.85
CA GLY A 77 2.66 2.47 -20.20
C GLY A 77 4.15 2.85 -20.26
N THR A 78 4.73 3.28 -19.12
CA THR A 78 6.10 3.81 -19.06
C THR A 78 7.07 2.89 -18.32
N ILE A 79 6.57 1.88 -17.61
CA ILE A 79 7.38 0.91 -16.88
C ILE A 79 8.16 0.05 -17.88
N LYS A 80 9.47 0.15 -17.81
CA LYS A 80 10.38 -0.68 -18.59
C LYS A 80 10.63 -1.99 -17.84
N LEU A 81 9.89 -3.04 -18.20
CA LEU A 81 10.06 -4.38 -17.66
C LEU A 81 11.36 -4.99 -18.20
N ASN A 82 12.43 -4.81 -17.49
CA ASN A 82 13.74 -5.38 -17.83
C ASN A 82 14.46 -5.80 -16.56
N SER A 83 14.16 -6.99 -16.09
CA SER A 83 14.79 -7.55 -14.90
C SER A 83 15.98 -8.43 -15.27
N SER A 84 17.06 -8.29 -14.50
CA SER A 84 18.16 -9.26 -14.54
C SER A 84 17.74 -10.56 -13.84
N VAL A 85 18.35 -11.67 -14.22
CA VAL A 85 18.11 -12.98 -13.58
C VAL A 85 18.29 -12.88 -12.06
N VAL A 86 19.33 -12.18 -11.60
CA VAL A 86 19.58 -11.94 -10.17
C VAL A 86 18.46 -11.15 -9.52
N GLY A 87 17.93 -10.11 -10.19
CA GLY A 87 16.80 -9.33 -9.71
C GLY A 87 15.53 -10.18 -9.56
N MET A 88 15.26 -11.03 -10.55
CA MET A 88 14.10 -11.93 -10.52
C MET A 88 14.19 -12.92 -9.34
N PHE A 89 15.33 -13.60 -9.17
CA PHE A 89 15.52 -14.55 -8.07
C PHE A 89 15.47 -13.87 -6.70
N SER A 90 16.11 -12.71 -6.53
CA SER A 90 16.10 -11.99 -5.26
C SER A 90 14.70 -11.47 -4.91
N GLY A 91 13.96 -10.97 -5.89
CA GLY A 91 12.57 -10.55 -5.69
C GLY A 91 11.64 -11.71 -5.36
N ALA A 92 11.77 -12.85 -6.06
CA ALA A 92 11.01 -14.06 -5.77
C ALA A 92 11.33 -14.62 -4.39
N PHE A 93 12.61 -14.62 -3.99
CA PHE A 93 13.04 -15.02 -2.66
C PHE A 93 12.43 -14.12 -1.57
N LEU A 94 12.50 -12.79 -1.76
CA LEU A 94 11.91 -11.83 -0.84
C LEU A 94 10.40 -12.03 -0.68
N LEU A 95 9.67 -12.20 -1.79
CA LEU A 95 8.23 -12.47 -1.75
C LEU A 95 7.91 -13.80 -1.05
N SER A 96 8.70 -14.85 -1.33
CA SER A 96 8.52 -16.15 -0.68
C SER A 96 8.70 -16.04 0.83
N LEU A 97 9.75 -15.36 1.30
CA LEU A 97 9.96 -15.11 2.72
C LEU A 97 8.81 -14.32 3.35
N THR A 98 8.35 -13.28 2.65
CA THR A 98 7.24 -12.45 3.10
C THR A 98 5.95 -13.27 3.22
N LEU A 99 5.63 -14.12 2.24
CA LEU A 99 4.45 -14.98 2.25
C LEU A 99 4.55 -16.07 3.32
N VAL A 100 5.70 -16.71 3.48
CA VAL A 100 5.91 -17.72 4.52
C VAL A 100 5.75 -17.10 5.91
N LYS A 101 6.34 -15.93 6.15
CA LYS A 101 6.18 -15.23 7.43
C LYS A 101 4.71 -14.82 7.64
N SER A 102 4.04 -14.33 6.61
CA SER A 102 2.64 -13.91 6.71
C SER A 102 1.69 -15.07 7.03
N ALA A 103 1.98 -16.28 6.57
CA ALA A 103 1.20 -17.47 6.87
C ALA A 103 1.26 -17.91 8.36
N HIS A 104 2.25 -17.43 9.12
CA HIS A 104 2.43 -17.75 10.54
C HIS A 104 1.94 -16.62 11.47
N ILE A 105 1.41 -15.54 10.93
CA ILE A 105 0.90 -14.43 11.73
C ILE A 105 -0.46 -14.82 12.33
N GLN A 106 -0.55 -14.76 13.66
CA GLN A 106 -1.78 -14.93 14.41
C GLN A 106 -1.95 -13.69 15.31
N GLY A 107 -2.87 -12.80 14.94
CA GLY A 107 -3.10 -11.55 15.64
C GLY A 107 -2.14 -10.43 15.23
N TYR A 108 -1.95 -9.43 16.10
CA TYR A 108 -1.07 -8.29 15.81
C TYR A 108 0.41 -8.70 15.78
N ASP A 109 1.05 -8.47 14.66
CA ASP A 109 2.50 -8.64 14.48
C ASP A 109 3.06 -7.35 13.83
N PRO A 110 4.13 -6.74 14.37
CA PRO A 110 4.78 -5.58 13.77
C PRO A 110 5.20 -5.79 12.31
N PHE A 111 5.37 -7.03 11.88
CA PHE A 111 5.66 -7.40 10.50
C PHE A 111 4.55 -6.98 9.53
N LEU A 112 3.29 -6.86 9.99
CA LEU A 112 2.18 -6.37 9.16
C LEU A 112 2.47 -4.99 8.58
N ARG A 113 3.18 -4.12 9.32
CA ARG A 113 3.59 -2.79 8.85
C ARG A 113 4.69 -2.84 7.79
N LEU A 114 5.56 -3.86 7.85
CA LEU A 114 6.64 -4.09 6.88
C LEU A 114 6.15 -4.79 5.60
N LEU A 115 5.06 -5.54 5.68
CA LEU A 115 4.57 -6.40 4.61
C LEU A 115 4.30 -5.63 3.30
N PRO A 116 3.67 -4.44 3.30
CA PRO A 116 3.46 -3.64 2.09
C PRO A 116 4.78 -3.24 1.42
N LEU A 117 5.74 -2.79 2.22
CA LEU A 117 7.04 -2.38 1.72
C LEU A 117 7.82 -3.57 1.13
N ALA A 118 7.86 -4.70 1.84
CA ALA A 118 8.52 -5.92 1.37
C ALA A 118 7.86 -6.46 0.09
N SER A 119 6.53 -6.44 0.01
CA SER A 119 5.77 -6.85 -1.17
C SER A 119 6.07 -5.96 -2.37
N MET A 120 6.08 -4.63 -2.18
CA MET A 120 6.40 -3.69 -3.25
C MET A 120 7.84 -3.83 -3.74
N LEU A 121 8.80 -3.99 -2.82
CA LEU A 121 10.20 -4.25 -3.17
C LEU A 121 10.37 -5.56 -3.93
N GLY A 122 9.73 -6.63 -3.48
CA GLY A 122 9.78 -7.93 -4.14
C GLY A 122 9.24 -7.88 -5.57
N ILE A 123 8.06 -7.29 -5.77
CA ILE A 123 7.48 -7.14 -7.11
C ILE A 123 8.35 -6.25 -7.98
N SER A 124 8.85 -5.13 -7.47
CA SER A 124 9.69 -4.22 -8.25
C SER A 124 11.00 -4.88 -8.67
N LEU A 125 11.63 -5.70 -7.83
CA LEU A 125 12.81 -6.48 -8.18
C LEU A 125 12.52 -7.50 -9.28
N ILE A 126 11.37 -8.20 -9.22
CA ILE A 126 10.96 -9.14 -10.27
C ILE A 126 10.72 -8.40 -11.59
N ALA A 127 10.03 -7.25 -11.55
CA ALA A 127 9.59 -6.54 -12.74
C ALA A 127 10.73 -5.79 -13.44
N VAL A 128 11.57 -5.09 -12.68
CA VAL A 128 12.56 -4.14 -13.23
C VAL A 128 13.99 -4.37 -12.74
N GLY A 129 14.19 -5.31 -11.82
CA GLY A 129 15.50 -5.61 -11.24
C GLY A 129 16.08 -4.46 -10.40
N PHE A 130 17.33 -4.64 -9.94
CA PHE A 130 18.03 -3.65 -9.11
C PHE A 130 18.25 -2.31 -9.79
N SER A 131 18.57 -2.31 -11.08
CA SER A 131 18.81 -1.09 -11.86
C SER A 131 17.53 -0.27 -12.09
N GLY A 132 16.39 -0.96 -12.19
CA GLY A 132 15.09 -0.35 -12.46
C GLY A 132 14.32 0.08 -11.24
N ILE A 133 14.72 -0.33 -10.02
CA ILE A 133 13.98 -0.05 -8.77
C ILE A 133 13.74 1.45 -8.53
N LYS A 134 14.62 2.31 -9.08
CA LYS A 134 14.46 3.76 -9.04
C LYS A 134 13.16 4.26 -9.68
N GLN A 135 12.53 3.46 -10.57
CA GLN A 135 11.24 3.81 -11.18
C GLN A 135 10.11 3.81 -10.13
N PHE A 136 10.26 3.03 -9.06
CA PHE A 136 9.29 2.86 -7.97
C PHE A 136 9.69 3.59 -6.67
N ARG A 137 10.66 4.52 -6.74
CA ARG A 137 11.19 5.22 -5.56
C ARG A 137 10.11 5.98 -4.77
N LYS A 138 9.12 6.55 -5.45
CA LYS A 138 8.03 7.29 -4.80
C LYS A 138 7.08 6.33 -4.09
N GLU A 139 6.69 5.25 -4.74
CA GLU A 139 5.83 4.22 -4.18
C GLU A 139 6.48 3.56 -2.95
N VAL A 140 7.77 3.26 -3.03
CA VAL A 140 8.55 2.73 -1.91
C VAL A 140 8.66 3.76 -0.78
N ALA A 141 8.90 5.05 -1.11
CA ALA A 141 8.98 6.11 -0.11
C ALA A 141 7.66 6.28 0.65
N ILE A 142 6.52 6.24 -0.05
CA ILE A 142 5.19 6.32 0.57
C ILE A 142 4.98 5.14 1.54
N LEU A 143 5.26 3.91 1.10
CA LEU A 143 5.11 2.74 1.95
C LEU A 143 6.08 2.71 3.13
N LEU A 144 7.22 3.39 3.02
CA LEU A 144 8.15 3.54 4.13
C LEU A 144 7.52 4.30 5.32
N PHE A 145 6.61 5.25 5.07
CA PHE A 145 5.88 5.96 6.12
C PHE A 145 4.88 5.08 6.90
N LEU A 146 4.49 3.92 6.34
CA LEU A 146 3.63 2.96 7.04
C LEU A 146 4.42 2.06 8.02
N VAL A 147 5.73 1.94 7.82
CA VAL A 147 6.60 1.03 8.59
C VAL A 147 6.78 1.43 10.05
N PRO A 148 7.04 2.71 10.40
CA PRO A 148 7.30 3.07 11.79
C PRO A 148 6.08 2.79 12.67
N PRO A 149 6.22 1.98 13.74
CA PRO A 149 5.14 1.84 14.69
C PRO A 149 4.96 3.15 15.47
N PRO A 150 3.73 3.53 15.84
CA PRO A 150 3.46 4.74 16.62
C PRO A 150 4.31 4.82 17.89
N SER A 151 4.50 3.68 18.57
CA SER A 151 5.30 3.59 19.80
C SER A 151 6.77 4.01 19.65
N LEU A 152 7.33 3.95 18.44
CA LEU A 152 8.68 4.44 18.17
C LEU A 152 8.71 5.98 18.09
N LEU A 153 7.73 6.55 17.42
CA LEU A 153 7.57 8.02 17.30
C LEU A 153 7.27 8.65 18.65
N GLU A 154 6.42 8.00 19.43
CA GLU A 154 6.07 8.41 20.80
C GLU A 154 7.30 8.52 21.72
N ARG A 155 8.25 7.57 21.58
CA ARG A 155 9.52 7.62 22.34
C ARG A 155 10.46 8.74 21.89
N LEU A 156 10.37 9.16 20.63
CA LEU A 156 11.22 10.22 20.07
C LEU A 156 10.62 11.61 20.31
N ILE A 157 9.32 11.73 20.21
CA ILE A 157 8.59 13.01 20.30
C ILE A 157 7.32 12.76 21.11
N ASP A 158 7.40 12.98 22.44
CA ASP A 158 6.19 12.96 23.28
C ASP A 158 5.47 14.30 23.18
N THR A 159 4.37 14.32 22.44
CA THR A 159 3.50 15.51 22.30
C THR A 159 2.35 15.52 23.30
N SER A 160 2.22 14.48 24.15
CA SER A 160 1.14 14.39 25.14
C SER A 160 1.08 15.60 26.08
N PRO A 161 2.22 16.15 26.62
CA PRO A 161 2.17 17.33 27.46
C PRO A 161 1.66 18.58 26.75
N VAL A 162 1.97 18.73 25.46
CA VAL A 162 1.50 19.87 24.66
C VAL A 162 -0.01 19.75 24.41
N THR A 163 -0.48 18.57 24.06
CA THR A 163 -1.90 18.27 23.85
C THR A 163 -2.68 18.47 25.15
N ALA A 164 -2.18 17.95 26.27
CA ALA A 164 -2.81 18.13 27.58
C ALA A 164 -2.90 19.63 27.96
N LYS A 165 -1.83 20.41 27.73
CA LYS A 165 -1.82 21.86 28.02
C LYS A 165 -2.85 22.60 27.16
N PHE A 166 -2.92 22.27 25.86
CA PHE A 166 -3.85 22.93 24.95
C PHE A 166 -5.31 22.58 25.30
N SER A 167 -5.59 21.30 25.56
CA SER A 167 -6.92 20.81 25.94
C SER A 167 -7.38 21.44 27.27
N THR A 168 -6.49 21.52 28.26
CA THR A 168 -6.79 22.19 29.54
C THR A 168 -7.13 23.67 29.34
N ALA A 169 -6.35 24.37 28.49
CA ALA A 169 -6.62 25.78 28.21
C ALA A 169 -7.98 25.98 27.52
N LEU A 170 -8.34 25.11 26.57
CA LEU A 170 -9.65 25.14 25.91
C LEU A 170 -10.79 24.89 26.92
N LEU A 171 -10.66 23.88 27.77
CA LEU A 171 -11.67 23.54 28.76
C LEU A 171 -11.85 24.70 29.76
N TRP A 172 -10.75 25.29 30.24
CA TRP A 172 -10.81 26.45 31.11
C TRP A 172 -11.51 27.64 30.42
N TYR A 173 -11.17 27.91 29.16
CA TYR A 173 -11.77 29.01 28.40
C TYR A 173 -13.27 28.80 28.14
N THR A 174 -13.74 27.58 28.09
CA THR A 174 -15.17 27.24 27.96
C THR A 174 -15.91 27.22 29.30
N GLY A 175 -15.24 27.56 30.40
CA GLY A 175 -15.87 27.73 31.72
C GLY A 175 -15.86 26.49 32.60
N PHE A 176 -15.10 25.46 32.26
CA PHE A 176 -14.91 24.29 33.11
C PHE A 176 -13.86 24.60 34.19
N ASP A 177 -14.10 24.13 35.42
CA ASP A 177 -13.10 24.12 36.46
C ASP A 177 -12.16 22.93 36.24
N VAL A 178 -10.95 23.21 35.76
CA VAL A 178 -9.97 22.19 35.38
C VAL A 178 -8.63 22.43 36.05
N VAL A 179 -8.03 21.33 36.50
CA VAL A 179 -6.66 21.30 37.04
C VAL A 179 -5.85 20.31 36.20
N ARG A 180 -4.62 20.69 35.84
CA ARG A 180 -3.72 19.82 35.08
C ARG A 180 -2.51 19.43 35.93
N GLU A 181 -2.25 18.12 35.99
CA GLU A 181 -1.04 17.57 36.60
C GLU A 181 -0.33 16.67 35.56
N GLY A 182 0.76 17.18 35.02
CA GLY A 182 1.47 16.45 33.94
C GLY A 182 0.59 16.26 32.69
N ASN A 183 0.27 15.02 32.36
CA ASN A 183 -0.62 14.61 31.26
C ASN A 183 -2.06 14.38 31.73
N PHE A 184 -2.33 14.47 33.03
CA PHE A 184 -3.67 14.32 33.57
C PHE A 184 -4.42 15.64 33.58
N ILE A 185 -5.67 15.63 33.18
CA ILE A 185 -6.62 16.74 33.23
C ILE A 185 -7.74 16.34 34.16
N PHE A 186 -7.89 17.05 35.29
CA PHE A 186 -8.92 16.81 36.27
C PHE A 186 -10.04 17.81 36.14
N ILE A 187 -11.26 17.33 36.23
CA ILE A 187 -12.51 18.12 36.37
C ILE A 187 -13.23 17.62 37.63
N PRO A 188 -14.17 18.39 38.22
CA PRO A 188 -14.80 18.03 39.49
C PRO A 188 -15.41 16.62 39.52
N ASN A 189 -15.83 16.08 38.38
CA ASN A 189 -16.51 14.79 38.28
C ASN A 189 -15.65 13.68 37.67
N GLY A 190 -14.33 13.87 37.48
CA GLY A 190 -13.44 12.87 36.94
C GLY A 190 -12.15 13.45 36.38
N GLY A 191 -11.32 12.57 35.79
CA GLY A 191 -10.07 12.95 35.16
C GLY A 191 -9.82 12.17 33.90
N VAL A 192 -9.05 12.74 32.99
CA VAL A 192 -8.64 12.10 31.72
C VAL A 192 -7.13 12.17 31.63
N GLU A 193 -6.51 11.04 31.30
CA GLU A 193 -5.09 10.99 30.96
C GLU A 193 -4.93 11.19 29.45
N VAL A 194 -4.11 12.16 29.06
CA VAL A 194 -3.73 12.39 27.67
C VAL A 194 -2.48 11.56 27.40
N TYR A 195 -2.64 10.43 26.75
CA TYR A 195 -1.52 9.60 26.32
C TYR A 195 -1.16 9.91 24.84
N SER A 196 -0.04 9.39 24.39
CA SER A 196 0.54 9.66 23.09
C SER A 196 -0.40 9.36 21.91
N GLY A 197 -1.24 8.34 22.01
CA GLY A 197 -2.27 8.04 21.00
C GLY A 197 -3.28 9.15 20.79
N CYS A 198 -3.50 10.00 21.80
CA CYS A 198 -4.38 11.17 21.70
C CYS A 198 -3.71 12.39 21.03
N SER A 199 -2.40 12.34 20.83
CA SER A 199 -1.61 13.48 20.32
C SER A 199 -1.71 13.68 18.81
N GLY A 200 -2.28 12.71 18.07
CA GLY A 200 -2.44 12.77 16.61
C GLY A 200 -1.15 12.59 15.80
N ILE A 201 -0.03 12.23 16.44
CA ILE A 201 1.27 12.03 15.76
C ILE A 201 1.16 10.99 14.64
N ASP A 202 0.46 9.89 14.89
CA ASP A 202 0.27 8.82 13.89
C ASP A 202 -0.47 9.37 12.65
N SER A 203 -1.52 10.13 12.86
CA SER A 203 -2.27 10.79 11.77
C SER A 203 -1.42 11.79 11.00
N MET A 204 -0.60 12.59 11.71
CA MET A 204 0.33 13.55 11.07
C MET A 204 1.37 12.83 10.22
N LEU A 205 1.93 11.73 10.70
CA LEU A 205 2.88 10.92 9.94
C LEU A 205 2.26 10.37 8.65
N HIS A 206 1.03 9.84 8.77
CA HIS A 206 0.30 9.33 7.61
C HIS A 206 -0.01 10.42 6.59
N LEU A 207 -0.46 11.60 7.03
CA LEU A 207 -0.70 12.74 6.15
C LEU A 207 0.59 13.21 5.46
N LEU A 208 1.70 13.24 6.20
CA LEU A 208 3.00 13.60 5.64
C LEU A 208 3.45 12.59 4.59
N GLY A 209 3.28 11.28 4.85
CA GLY A 209 3.55 10.23 3.87
C GLY A 209 2.73 10.38 2.59
N LEU A 210 1.44 10.69 2.73
CA LEU A 210 0.56 10.92 1.59
C LEU A 210 0.87 12.22 0.83
N SER A 211 1.45 13.22 1.48
CA SER A 211 1.84 14.48 0.83
C SER A 211 3.02 14.33 -0.15
N VAL A 212 3.73 13.20 -0.13
CA VAL A 212 4.84 12.89 -1.06
C VAL A 212 4.32 12.47 -2.44
N VAL A 213 3.03 12.18 -2.59
CA VAL A 213 2.39 11.86 -3.87
C VAL A 213 2.33 13.07 -4.79
#